data_570a22551095db8252a9a8a16043664a
#
_entry.id   570a22551095db8252a9a8a16043664a
#
_cell.length_a   1.000
_cell.length_b   1.000
_cell.length_c   1.000
_cell.angle_alpha   90.00
_cell.angle_beta   90.00
_cell.angle_gamma   90.00
#
_symmetry.space_group_name_H-M   'P 1'
#
loop_
_entity.id
_entity.type
_entity.pdbx_description
1 polymer ?
#
loop_
_entity_poly.entity_id
_entity_poly.type
_entity_poly.pdbx_seq_one_letter_code
_entity_poly.pdbx_strand_id
1 'polypeptide(L)'
;AIFKSNFDLNQSLFNISRRDYLFCLNIVLRPVIFITLSLIFHSYFKIYDFALIYSLILSFLITAIVSNFLIFKKNRSGKYEKKIILKFFSYGFPLTGLFIFDYILTFSDRLLIGHYLGSDMVGMYGVNYDLIKMMVLFGMIIQGYIIYPELNKTFEKNDLNEVKKLMTFNFNIFITVFLPLCVFILYFNNSISDIFIGKKFTIMSSELIPLFSMMFLFWGLKIHHYDYIFQLSEKTSLSMYILFFGSFINLLLNIFLIPRLELLGAAYATCISYFIIL
;
A
#
# COMPACT_ATOMS: atom_id res chain seq x y z
N ALA A 1 11.18 5.13 9.51
CA ALA A 1 10.02 5.95 9.17
C ALA A 1 10.44 7.34 8.65
N ILE A 2 11.13 8.19 9.43
CA ILE A 2 11.45 9.61 9.09
C ILE A 2 12.19 9.75 7.75
N PHE A 3 13.25 8.97 7.51
CA PHE A 3 14.03 9.05 6.26
C PHE A 3 13.24 8.57 5.05
N LYS A 4 12.39 7.55 5.23
CA LYS A 4 11.47 7.09 4.17
C LYS A 4 10.48 8.19 3.83
N SER A 5 9.81 8.79 4.81
CA SER A 5 8.83 9.87 4.56
C SER A 5 9.48 11.07 3.86
N ASN A 6 10.72 11.43 4.23
CA ASN A 6 11.45 12.49 3.56
C ASN A 6 11.79 12.12 2.10
N PHE A 7 12.19 10.87 1.85
CA PHE A 7 12.42 10.37 0.50
C PHE A 7 11.13 10.42 -0.35
N ASP A 8 10.01 9.94 0.18
CA ASP A 8 8.72 9.92 -0.52
C ASP A 8 8.23 11.34 -0.84
N LEU A 9 8.43 12.30 0.10
CA LEU A 9 8.13 13.71 -0.10
C LEU A 9 8.98 14.32 -1.23
N ASN A 10 10.27 14.03 -1.25
CA ASN A 10 11.17 14.51 -2.30
C ASN A 10 10.81 13.92 -3.68
N GLN A 11 10.40 12.66 -3.72
CA GLN A 11 9.89 12.03 -4.94
C GLN A 11 8.64 12.75 -5.46
N SER A 12 7.69 13.03 -4.59
CA SER A 12 6.49 13.80 -4.95
C SER A 12 6.83 15.19 -5.47
N LEU A 13 7.79 15.89 -4.85
CA LEU A 13 8.26 17.20 -5.30
C LEU A 13 8.94 17.16 -6.67
N PHE A 14 9.75 16.13 -6.97
CA PHE A 14 10.34 15.96 -8.29
C PHE A 14 9.27 15.70 -9.36
N ASN A 15 8.30 14.88 -9.07
CA ASN A 15 7.18 14.57 -9.97
C ASN A 15 6.34 15.83 -10.27
N ILE A 16 5.88 16.54 -9.25
CA ILE A 16 5.10 17.79 -9.39
C ILE A 16 5.91 18.87 -10.15
N SER A 17 7.22 18.94 -9.91
CA SER A 17 8.12 19.89 -10.59
C SER A 17 8.48 19.47 -12.01
N ARG A 18 7.96 18.36 -12.53
CA ARG A 18 8.29 17.75 -13.83
C ARG A 18 9.80 17.57 -14.05
N ARG A 19 10.51 17.18 -12.99
CA ARG A 19 11.92 16.85 -13.03
C ARG A 19 12.10 15.33 -13.16
N ASP A 20 11.60 14.78 -14.26
CA ASP A 20 11.48 13.35 -14.48
C ASP A 20 12.82 12.63 -14.39
N TYR A 21 13.91 13.26 -14.86
CA TYR A 21 15.26 12.72 -14.71
C TYR A 21 15.67 12.52 -13.24
N LEU A 22 15.45 13.53 -12.39
CA LEU A 22 15.79 13.43 -10.96
C LEU A 22 14.88 12.45 -10.23
N PHE A 23 13.62 12.37 -10.65
CA PHE A 23 12.67 11.37 -10.15
C PHE A 23 13.15 9.95 -10.46
N CYS A 24 13.45 9.64 -11.72
CA CYS A 24 13.94 8.32 -12.13
C CYS A 24 15.30 7.99 -11.50
N LEU A 25 16.23 8.95 -11.48
CA LEU A 25 17.55 8.77 -10.89
C LEU A 25 17.45 8.40 -9.40
N ASN A 26 16.59 9.07 -8.65
CA ASN A 26 16.41 8.83 -7.23
C ASN A 26 15.78 7.45 -6.94
N ILE A 27 14.82 7.01 -7.78
CA ILE A 27 14.22 5.67 -7.69
C ILE A 27 15.26 4.58 -7.92
N VAL A 28 16.18 4.78 -8.88
CA VAL A 28 17.22 3.79 -9.20
C VAL A 28 18.37 3.82 -8.20
N LEU A 29 18.78 5.01 -7.75
CA LEU A 29 19.88 5.15 -6.79
C LEU A 29 19.63 4.44 -5.47
N ARG A 30 18.41 4.51 -4.94
CA ARG A 30 18.10 3.92 -3.64
C ARG A 30 18.33 2.40 -3.59
N PRO A 31 17.77 1.56 -4.48
CA PRO A 31 18.04 0.12 -4.48
C PRO A 31 19.51 -0.22 -4.79
N VAL A 32 20.19 0.56 -5.63
CA VAL A 32 21.63 0.36 -5.89
C VAL A 32 22.43 0.59 -4.60
N ILE A 33 22.19 1.69 -3.88
CA ILE A 33 22.84 1.97 -2.60
C ILE A 33 22.49 0.89 -1.57
N PHE A 34 21.23 0.45 -1.52
CA PHE A 34 20.79 -0.62 -0.62
C PHE A 34 21.55 -1.92 -0.86
N ILE A 35 21.65 -2.38 -2.12
CA ILE A 35 22.34 -3.62 -2.48
C ILE A 35 23.83 -3.50 -2.16
N THR A 36 24.49 -2.40 -2.56
CA THR A 36 25.92 -2.21 -2.32
C THR A 36 26.25 -2.18 -0.83
N LEU A 37 25.47 -1.46 -0.02
CA LEU A 37 25.65 -1.43 1.43
C LEU A 37 25.38 -2.79 2.08
N SER A 38 24.37 -3.53 1.60
CA SER A 38 24.07 -4.87 2.10
C SER A 38 25.25 -5.83 1.87
N LEU A 39 25.85 -5.78 0.69
CA LEU A 39 27.02 -6.58 0.37
C LEU A 39 28.25 -6.17 1.22
N ILE A 40 28.47 -4.86 1.42
CA ILE A 40 29.56 -4.36 2.25
C ILE A 40 29.37 -4.80 3.71
N PHE A 41 28.19 -4.64 4.29
CA PHE A 41 27.94 -5.04 5.68
C PHE A 41 28.04 -6.54 5.87
N HIS A 42 27.57 -7.31 4.90
CA HIS A 42 27.69 -8.77 4.94
C HIS A 42 29.14 -9.24 4.82
N SER A 43 29.90 -8.75 3.83
CA SER A 43 31.21 -9.25 3.48
C SER A 43 32.34 -8.68 4.35
N TYR A 44 32.34 -7.35 4.60
CA TYR A 44 33.40 -6.66 5.33
C TYR A 44 33.17 -6.60 6.83
N PHE A 45 31.96 -6.23 7.25
CA PHE A 45 31.65 -6.02 8.66
C PHE A 45 31.11 -7.28 9.36
N LYS A 46 30.79 -8.34 8.60
CA LYS A 46 30.24 -9.61 9.10
C LYS A 46 29.00 -9.44 10.00
N ILE A 47 28.20 -8.39 9.74
CA ILE A 47 26.95 -8.10 10.44
C ILE A 47 25.84 -8.86 9.71
N TYR A 48 25.72 -10.17 9.94
CA TYR A 48 24.81 -11.03 9.17
C TYR A 48 23.33 -10.72 9.45
N ASP A 49 22.95 -10.57 10.72
CA ASP A 49 21.56 -10.47 11.15
C ASP A 49 20.93 -9.10 10.84
N PHE A 50 21.71 -8.02 10.93
CA PHE A 50 21.22 -6.65 10.79
C PHE A 50 21.68 -5.94 9.52
N ALA A 51 22.46 -6.59 8.67
CA ALA A 51 23.01 -5.99 7.44
C ALA A 51 21.92 -5.37 6.56
N LEU A 52 20.82 -6.07 6.36
CA LEU A 52 19.68 -5.59 5.55
C LEU A 52 18.98 -4.38 6.17
N ILE A 53 18.81 -4.39 7.49
CA ILE A 53 18.13 -3.29 8.21
C ILE A 53 18.97 -2.02 8.16
N TYR A 54 20.26 -2.10 8.46
CA TYR A 54 21.17 -0.94 8.41
C TYR A 54 21.31 -0.41 6.99
N SER A 55 21.46 -1.29 6.00
CA SER A 55 21.54 -0.90 4.59
C SER A 55 20.27 -0.19 4.12
N LEU A 56 19.08 -0.66 4.55
CA LEU A 56 17.81 -0.03 4.24
C LEU A 56 17.73 1.40 4.84
N ILE A 57 18.08 1.55 6.11
CA ILE A 57 18.04 2.85 6.79
C ILE A 57 19.02 3.83 6.13
N LEU A 58 20.27 3.39 5.87
CA LEU A 58 21.29 4.24 5.26
C LEU A 58 20.95 4.60 3.81
N SER A 59 20.37 3.69 3.03
CA SER A 59 19.95 3.98 1.66
C SER A 59 18.91 5.10 1.61
N PHE A 60 17.92 5.08 2.51
CA PHE A 60 16.94 6.17 2.62
C PHE A 60 17.58 7.47 3.11
N LEU A 61 18.50 7.41 4.07
CA LEU A 61 19.18 8.59 4.60
C LEU A 61 20.03 9.27 3.52
N ILE A 62 20.86 8.51 2.81
CA ILE A 62 21.74 9.04 1.76
C ILE A 62 20.91 9.66 0.63
N THR A 63 19.90 8.94 0.14
CA THR A 63 19.04 9.44 -0.94
C THR A 63 18.21 10.66 -0.51
N ALA A 64 17.75 10.72 0.74
CA ALA A 64 17.06 11.88 1.29
C ALA A 64 17.99 13.12 1.37
N ILE A 65 19.23 12.96 1.82
CA ILE A 65 20.22 14.07 1.88
C ILE A 65 20.52 14.60 0.48
N VAL A 66 20.81 13.71 -0.47
CA VAL A 66 21.11 14.10 -1.86
C VAL A 66 19.91 14.81 -2.48
N SER A 67 18.72 14.31 -2.31
CA SER A 67 17.50 14.91 -2.85
C SER A 67 17.20 16.27 -2.23
N ASN A 68 17.32 16.41 -0.92
CA ASN A 68 17.17 17.68 -0.22
C ASN A 68 18.17 18.73 -0.74
N PHE A 69 19.43 18.35 -0.90
CA PHE A 69 20.43 19.25 -1.45
C PHE A 69 20.05 19.77 -2.85
N LEU A 70 19.55 18.89 -3.72
CA LEU A 70 19.11 19.25 -5.07
C LEU A 70 17.87 20.15 -5.09
N ILE A 71 16.96 19.96 -4.14
CA ILE A 71 15.74 20.78 -4.01
C ILE A 71 16.09 22.17 -3.44
N PHE A 72 16.81 22.24 -2.33
CA PHE A 72 17.12 23.48 -1.63
C PHE A 72 18.11 24.38 -2.39
N LYS A 73 18.99 23.82 -3.22
CA LYS A 73 19.89 24.61 -4.08
C LYS A 73 19.13 25.59 -4.98
N LYS A 74 17.90 25.27 -5.37
CA LYS A 74 17.09 26.08 -6.30
C LYS A 74 16.01 26.93 -5.60
N ASN A 75 15.52 26.53 -4.43
CA ASN A 75 14.37 27.15 -3.75
C ASN A 75 14.78 27.64 -2.34
N ARG A 76 15.47 28.79 -2.24
CA ARG A 76 15.92 29.34 -0.96
C ARG A 76 14.98 30.34 -0.27
N SER A 77 13.88 30.73 -0.89
CA SER A 77 12.99 31.78 -0.36
C SER A 77 11.53 31.30 -0.29
N GLY A 78 11.17 30.62 0.79
CA GLY A 78 9.77 30.42 1.16
C GLY A 78 9.39 31.37 2.30
N LYS A 79 8.28 32.11 2.17
CA LYS A 79 7.71 32.84 3.30
C LYS A 79 6.85 31.87 4.13
N TYR A 80 7.04 31.92 5.44
CA TYR A 80 6.25 31.16 6.38
C TYR A 80 4.86 31.79 6.54
N GLU A 81 3.81 31.12 6.10
CA GLU A 81 2.43 31.56 6.27
C GLU A 81 1.67 30.56 7.16
N LYS A 82 1.30 31.01 8.36
CA LYS A 82 0.55 30.19 9.35
C LYS A 82 -0.76 29.64 8.77
N LYS A 83 -1.44 30.39 7.88
CA LYS A 83 -2.69 29.97 7.24
C LYS A 83 -2.50 28.75 6.34
N ILE A 84 -1.39 28.69 5.61
CA ILE A 84 -1.05 27.56 4.75
C ILE A 84 -0.79 26.31 5.60
N ILE A 85 -0.05 26.46 6.70
CA ILE A 85 0.23 25.33 7.61
C ILE A 85 -1.05 24.78 8.23
N LEU A 86 -1.96 25.62 8.70
CA LEU A 86 -3.23 25.18 9.24
C LEU A 86 -4.07 24.42 8.19
N LYS A 87 -4.07 24.87 6.93
CA LYS A 87 -4.70 24.15 5.83
C LYS A 87 -4.05 22.77 5.60
N PHE A 88 -2.73 22.68 5.63
CA PHE A 88 -2.02 21.41 5.53
C PHE A 88 -2.35 20.45 6.68
N PHE A 89 -2.44 20.96 7.91
CA PHE A 89 -2.83 20.13 9.06
C PHE A 89 -4.27 19.65 8.96
N SER A 90 -5.19 20.53 8.58
CA SER A 90 -6.61 20.17 8.41
C SER A 90 -6.84 19.08 7.38
N TYR A 91 -6.05 19.08 6.29
CA TYR A 91 -6.11 18.06 5.26
C TYR A 91 -5.26 16.82 5.60
N GLY A 92 -4.07 17.02 6.14
CA GLY A 92 -3.09 15.97 6.42
C GLY A 92 -3.47 15.09 7.63
N PHE A 93 -4.15 15.64 8.63
CA PHE A 93 -4.55 14.87 9.81
C PHE A 93 -5.52 13.72 9.47
N PRO A 94 -6.60 13.94 8.71
CA PRO A 94 -7.44 12.85 8.25
C PRO A 94 -6.72 11.82 7.37
N LEU A 95 -5.80 12.26 6.51
CA LEU A 95 -4.96 11.35 5.72
C LEU A 95 -4.05 10.48 6.58
N THR A 96 -3.45 11.06 7.63
CA THR A 96 -2.65 10.30 8.59
C THR A 96 -3.51 9.26 9.31
N GLY A 97 -4.73 9.62 9.69
CA GLY A 97 -5.71 8.70 10.26
C GLY A 97 -6.06 7.55 9.30
N LEU A 98 -6.26 7.84 8.02
CA LEU A 98 -6.46 6.82 6.99
C LEU A 98 -5.31 5.80 6.96
N PHE A 99 -4.06 6.25 6.94
CA PHE A 99 -2.90 5.34 6.97
C PHE A 99 -2.84 4.49 8.24
N ILE A 100 -3.15 5.07 9.40
CA ILE A 100 -3.15 4.34 10.67
C ILE A 100 -4.22 3.24 10.66
N PHE A 101 -5.44 3.56 10.25
CA PHE A 101 -6.54 2.60 10.23
C PHE A 101 -6.38 1.53 9.15
N ASP A 102 -5.83 1.90 7.98
CA ASP A 102 -5.46 0.94 6.95
C ASP A 102 -4.36 -0.02 7.44
N TYR A 103 -3.38 0.52 8.17
CA TYR A 103 -2.33 -0.30 8.79
C TYR A 103 -2.90 -1.26 9.84
N ILE A 104 -3.82 -0.80 10.70
CA ILE A 104 -4.50 -1.65 11.66
C ILE A 104 -5.26 -2.75 10.94
N LEU A 105 -6.04 -2.42 9.92
CA LEU A 105 -6.84 -3.37 9.16
C LEU A 105 -5.98 -4.41 8.42
N THR A 106 -4.78 -4.03 7.98
CA THR A 106 -3.89 -4.90 7.19
C THR A 106 -2.95 -5.76 8.05
N PHE A 107 -2.62 -5.32 9.27
CA PHE A 107 -1.59 -5.97 10.08
C PHE A 107 -2.07 -6.50 11.43
N SER A 108 -3.27 -6.14 11.91
CA SER A 108 -3.78 -6.62 13.19
C SER A 108 -3.99 -8.13 13.22
N ASP A 109 -4.36 -8.72 12.08
CA ASP A 109 -4.48 -10.16 11.89
C ASP A 109 -3.17 -10.89 12.20
N ARG A 110 -2.04 -10.40 11.66
CA ARG A 110 -0.71 -11.01 11.91
C ARG A 110 -0.30 -10.95 13.39
N LEU A 111 -0.62 -9.86 14.07
CA LEU A 111 -0.36 -9.74 15.51
C LEU A 111 -1.20 -10.73 16.31
N LEU A 112 -2.48 -10.86 16.00
CA LEU A 112 -3.39 -11.78 16.69
C LEU A 112 -3.10 -13.23 16.33
N ILE A 113 -2.76 -13.56 15.08
CA ILE A 113 -2.27 -14.89 14.69
C ILE A 113 -1.03 -15.25 15.49
N GLY A 114 -0.06 -14.32 15.60
CA GLY A 114 1.15 -14.53 16.38
C GLY A 114 0.86 -14.81 17.88
N HIS A 115 -0.13 -14.10 18.42
CA HIS A 115 -0.54 -14.27 19.81
C HIS A 115 -1.27 -15.61 20.06
N TYR A 116 -2.21 -16.00 19.20
CA TYR A 116 -3.03 -17.20 19.40
C TYR A 116 -2.43 -18.49 18.85
N LEU A 117 -1.70 -18.42 17.72
CA LEU A 117 -1.27 -19.59 16.95
C LEU A 117 0.26 -19.71 16.81
N GLY A 118 0.99 -18.67 17.17
CA GLY A 118 2.45 -18.64 17.10
C GLY A 118 3.04 -18.13 15.78
N SER A 119 4.36 -17.94 15.78
CA SER A 119 5.10 -17.28 14.69
C SER A 119 5.11 -18.05 13.36
N ASP A 120 5.08 -19.37 13.40
CA ASP A 120 5.07 -20.20 12.18
C ASP A 120 3.78 -19.97 11.36
N MET A 121 2.65 -19.83 12.04
CA MET A 121 1.36 -19.52 11.42
C MET A 121 1.31 -18.09 10.85
N VAL A 122 1.97 -17.12 11.50
CA VAL A 122 2.14 -15.77 10.93
C VAL A 122 2.90 -15.83 9.61
N GLY A 123 3.96 -16.63 9.55
CA GLY A 123 4.74 -16.85 8.32
C GLY A 123 3.89 -17.47 7.20
N MET A 124 3.11 -18.50 7.54
CA MET A 124 2.23 -19.18 6.58
C MET A 124 1.15 -18.24 6.02
N TYR A 125 0.49 -17.50 6.88
CA TYR A 125 -0.50 -16.49 6.50
C TYR A 125 0.12 -15.38 5.63
N GLY A 126 1.26 -14.83 6.10
CA GLY A 126 1.94 -13.72 5.46
C GLY A 126 2.43 -14.03 4.06
N VAL A 127 3.03 -15.19 3.82
CA VAL A 127 3.53 -15.59 2.49
C VAL A 127 2.38 -15.71 1.48
N ASN A 128 1.28 -16.33 1.88
CA ASN A 128 0.10 -16.45 1.01
C ASN A 128 -0.55 -15.10 0.72
N TYR A 129 -0.69 -14.25 1.75
CA TYR A 129 -1.23 -12.89 1.63
C TYR A 129 -0.36 -12.03 0.70
N ASP A 130 0.96 -11.99 0.94
CA ASP A 130 1.87 -11.13 0.20
C ASP A 130 2.01 -11.56 -1.26
N LEU A 131 1.94 -12.87 -1.56
CA LEU A 131 1.93 -13.38 -2.93
C LEU A 131 0.73 -12.81 -3.72
N ILE A 132 -0.49 -12.97 -3.20
CA ILE A 132 -1.70 -12.50 -3.88
C ILE A 132 -1.73 -10.97 -3.96
N LYS A 133 -1.29 -10.30 -2.88
CA LYS A 133 -1.13 -8.84 -2.88
C LYS A 133 -0.23 -8.36 -4.01
N MET A 134 0.92 -8.98 -4.23
CA MET A 134 1.84 -8.60 -5.31
C MET A 134 1.23 -8.78 -6.69
N MET A 135 0.53 -9.88 -6.93
CA MET A 135 -0.13 -10.15 -8.23
C MET A 135 -1.18 -9.07 -8.56
N VAL A 136 -1.96 -8.67 -7.56
CA VAL A 136 -3.03 -7.69 -7.73
C VAL A 136 -2.47 -6.26 -7.79
N LEU A 137 -1.53 -5.90 -6.91
CA LEU A 137 -0.93 -4.57 -6.85
C LEU A 137 -0.27 -4.15 -8.16
N PHE A 138 0.38 -5.07 -8.86
CA PHE A 138 1.10 -4.74 -10.09
C PHE A 138 0.17 -4.10 -11.15
N GLY A 139 -1.02 -4.66 -11.34
CA GLY A 139 -2.01 -4.07 -12.25
C GLY A 139 -2.61 -2.75 -11.71
N MET A 140 -2.86 -2.67 -10.40
CA MET A 140 -3.45 -1.50 -9.77
C MET A 140 -2.56 -0.26 -9.81
N ILE A 141 -1.25 -0.43 -9.63
CA ILE A 141 -0.28 0.67 -9.70
C ILE A 141 -0.32 1.34 -11.07
N ILE A 142 -0.33 0.54 -12.14
CA ILE A 142 -0.38 1.06 -13.52
C ILE A 142 -1.66 1.88 -13.73
N GLN A 143 -2.80 1.35 -13.31
CA GLN A 143 -4.09 2.05 -13.42
C GLN A 143 -4.10 3.37 -12.65
N GLY A 144 -3.59 3.38 -11.42
CA GLY A 144 -3.51 4.58 -10.58
C GLY A 144 -2.67 5.69 -11.20
N TYR A 145 -1.53 5.37 -11.77
CA TYR A 145 -0.66 6.36 -12.43
C TYR A 145 -1.26 6.99 -13.69
N ILE A 146 -2.14 6.29 -14.38
CA ILE A 146 -2.77 6.80 -15.62
C ILE A 146 -4.02 7.60 -15.29
N ILE A 147 -4.91 7.07 -14.48
CA ILE A 147 -6.26 7.60 -14.32
C ILE A 147 -6.32 8.76 -13.32
N TYR A 148 -5.63 8.65 -12.19
CA TYR A 148 -5.75 9.63 -11.11
C TYR A 148 -5.29 11.06 -11.49
N PRO A 149 -4.17 11.27 -12.22
CA PRO A 149 -3.79 12.60 -12.69
C PRO A 149 -4.79 13.23 -13.65
N GLU A 150 -5.42 12.41 -14.51
CA GLU A 150 -6.39 12.91 -15.47
C GLU A 150 -7.73 13.28 -14.80
N LEU A 151 -8.13 12.48 -13.81
CA LEU A 151 -9.30 12.81 -12.96
C LEU A 151 -9.11 14.15 -12.25
N ASN A 152 -7.93 14.39 -11.64
CA ASN A 152 -7.65 15.66 -10.97
C ASN A 152 -7.72 16.85 -11.93
N LYS A 153 -7.08 16.77 -13.11
CA LYS A 153 -7.10 17.83 -14.11
C LYS A 153 -8.52 18.15 -14.60
N THR A 154 -9.34 17.13 -14.78
CA THR A 154 -10.71 17.28 -15.27
C THR A 154 -11.60 17.86 -14.18
N PHE A 155 -11.39 17.45 -12.93
CA PHE A 155 -12.10 17.99 -11.78
C PHE A 155 -11.78 19.47 -11.54
N GLU A 156 -10.51 19.89 -11.67
CA GLU A 156 -10.09 21.30 -11.59
C GLU A 156 -10.76 22.18 -12.65
N LYS A 157 -11.09 21.63 -13.82
CA LYS A 157 -11.85 22.32 -14.88
C LYS A 157 -13.35 22.41 -14.61
N ASN A 158 -13.85 21.85 -13.50
CA ASN A 158 -15.27 21.75 -13.16
C ASN A 158 -16.13 21.01 -14.19
N ASP A 159 -15.55 20.15 -15.01
CA ASP A 159 -16.28 19.30 -15.96
C ASP A 159 -16.73 18.00 -15.30
N LEU A 160 -17.82 18.07 -14.54
CA LEU A 160 -18.37 16.91 -13.82
C LEU A 160 -18.85 15.80 -14.75
N ASN A 161 -19.25 16.12 -15.98
CA ASN A 161 -19.68 15.10 -16.96
C ASN A 161 -18.49 14.26 -17.42
N GLU A 162 -17.37 14.90 -17.70
CA GLU A 162 -16.14 14.20 -18.09
C GLU A 162 -15.53 13.43 -16.91
N VAL A 163 -15.57 13.99 -15.69
CA VAL A 163 -15.18 13.26 -14.47
C VAL A 163 -15.99 11.97 -14.32
N LYS A 164 -17.32 12.02 -14.51
CA LYS A 164 -18.17 10.83 -14.43
C LYS A 164 -17.81 9.78 -15.49
N LYS A 165 -17.52 10.21 -16.73
CA LYS A 165 -17.06 9.28 -17.80
C LYS A 165 -15.74 8.63 -17.44
N LEU A 166 -14.75 9.40 -16.96
CA LEU A 166 -13.46 8.88 -16.52
C LEU A 166 -13.59 7.90 -15.36
N MET A 167 -14.46 8.19 -14.38
CA MET A 167 -14.74 7.26 -13.27
C MET A 167 -15.40 5.96 -13.75
N THR A 168 -16.35 6.04 -14.68
CA THR A 168 -16.97 4.86 -15.29
C THR A 168 -15.95 4.06 -16.09
N PHE A 169 -15.10 4.72 -16.85
CA PHE A 169 -14.02 4.09 -17.59
C PHE A 169 -13.03 3.38 -16.65
N ASN A 170 -12.63 4.06 -15.56
CA ASN A 170 -11.77 3.50 -14.52
C ASN A 170 -12.37 2.23 -13.90
N PHE A 171 -13.66 2.26 -13.56
CA PHE A 171 -14.38 1.11 -13.02
C PHE A 171 -14.42 -0.05 -14.03
N ASN A 172 -14.71 0.24 -15.30
CA ASN A 172 -14.76 -0.78 -16.34
C ASN A 172 -13.39 -1.44 -16.56
N ILE A 173 -12.29 -0.65 -16.59
CA ILE A 173 -10.93 -1.19 -16.66
C ILE A 173 -10.68 -2.09 -15.45
N PHE A 174 -11.02 -1.61 -14.25
CA PHE A 174 -10.83 -2.38 -13.03
C PHE A 174 -11.51 -3.75 -13.15
N ILE A 175 -12.80 -3.79 -13.45
CA ILE A 175 -13.55 -5.05 -13.56
C ILE A 175 -13.00 -5.93 -14.70
N THR A 176 -12.69 -5.36 -15.86
CA THR A 176 -12.19 -6.13 -17.02
C THR A 176 -10.83 -6.78 -16.76
N VAL A 177 -9.98 -6.16 -15.95
CA VAL A 177 -8.64 -6.70 -15.65
C VAL A 177 -8.64 -7.57 -14.39
N PHE A 178 -9.24 -7.07 -13.30
CA PHE A 178 -9.09 -7.72 -11.99
C PHE A 178 -10.06 -8.86 -11.76
N LEU A 179 -11.25 -8.84 -12.36
CA LEU A 179 -12.17 -9.96 -12.23
C LEU A 179 -11.63 -11.21 -12.92
N PRO A 180 -11.15 -11.18 -14.17
CA PRO A 180 -10.46 -12.33 -14.77
C PRO A 180 -9.20 -12.76 -14.02
N LEU A 181 -8.41 -11.81 -13.48
CA LEU A 181 -7.26 -12.14 -12.66
C LEU A 181 -7.67 -12.90 -11.39
N CYS A 182 -8.73 -12.47 -10.70
CA CYS A 182 -9.25 -13.19 -9.55
C CYS A 182 -9.72 -14.59 -9.94
N VAL A 183 -10.47 -14.74 -11.04
CA VAL A 183 -10.91 -16.06 -11.54
C VAL A 183 -9.70 -16.94 -11.88
N PHE A 184 -8.66 -16.39 -12.49
CA PHE A 184 -7.41 -17.10 -12.76
C PHE A 184 -6.74 -17.57 -11.46
N ILE A 185 -6.62 -16.69 -10.47
CA ILE A 185 -6.04 -17.06 -9.16
C ILE A 185 -6.88 -18.14 -8.48
N LEU A 186 -8.20 -18.05 -8.52
CA LEU A 186 -9.12 -19.06 -7.96
C LEU A 186 -8.93 -20.42 -8.63
N TYR A 187 -8.85 -20.47 -9.95
CA TYR A 187 -8.74 -21.71 -10.71
C TYR A 187 -7.37 -22.36 -10.57
N PHE A 188 -6.29 -21.56 -10.57
CA PHE A 188 -4.91 -22.05 -10.53
C PHE A 188 -4.27 -21.95 -9.13
N ASN A 189 -5.06 -21.83 -8.05
CA ASN A 189 -4.56 -21.60 -6.70
C ASN A 189 -3.48 -22.61 -6.26
N ASN A 190 -3.69 -23.91 -6.53
CA ASN A 190 -2.74 -24.97 -6.19
C ASN A 190 -1.45 -24.83 -7.01
N SER A 191 -1.55 -24.61 -8.32
CA SER A 191 -0.37 -24.43 -9.19
C SER A 191 0.42 -23.17 -8.81
N ILE A 192 -0.27 -22.08 -8.47
CA ILE A 192 0.36 -20.84 -8.00
C ILE A 192 1.11 -21.10 -6.70
N SER A 193 0.49 -21.80 -5.74
CA SER A 193 1.14 -22.11 -4.48
C SER A 193 2.35 -23.02 -4.67
N ASP A 194 2.26 -24.05 -5.50
CA ASP A 194 3.34 -25.00 -5.74
C ASP A 194 4.56 -24.37 -6.43
N ILE A 195 4.33 -23.37 -7.30
CA ILE A 195 5.40 -22.69 -8.04
C ILE A 195 6.07 -21.60 -7.19
N PHE A 196 5.28 -20.79 -6.47
CA PHE A 196 5.76 -19.56 -5.84
C PHE A 196 5.96 -19.67 -4.33
N ILE A 197 5.37 -20.68 -3.67
CA ILE A 197 5.43 -20.84 -2.22
C ILE A 197 6.27 -22.08 -1.87
N GLY A 198 7.15 -21.94 -0.89
CA GLY A 198 7.91 -23.07 -0.38
C GLY A 198 7.00 -24.10 0.30
N LYS A 199 7.29 -25.38 0.13
CA LYS A 199 6.46 -26.52 0.61
C LYS A 199 5.98 -26.40 2.07
N LYS A 200 6.78 -25.79 2.95
CA LYS A 200 6.41 -25.57 4.36
C LYS A 200 5.17 -24.68 4.51
N PHE A 201 4.92 -23.76 3.58
CA PHE A 201 3.89 -22.72 3.66
C PHE A 201 2.66 -23.00 2.78
N THR A 202 2.64 -24.12 2.04
CA THR A 202 1.55 -24.48 1.11
C THR A 202 0.36 -25.20 1.76
N ILE A 203 0.48 -25.62 3.02
CA ILE A 203 -0.48 -26.50 3.70
C ILE A 203 -1.92 -25.96 3.66
N MET A 204 -2.10 -24.63 3.82
CA MET A 204 -3.41 -23.98 3.79
C MET A 204 -3.61 -23.06 2.58
N SER A 205 -2.71 -23.11 1.59
CA SER A 205 -2.77 -22.22 0.43
C SER A 205 -4.04 -22.36 -0.39
N SER A 206 -4.53 -23.61 -0.57
CA SER A 206 -5.76 -23.90 -1.31
C SER A 206 -7.01 -23.22 -0.74
N GLU A 207 -7.02 -22.92 0.54
CA GLU A 207 -8.13 -22.27 1.23
C GLU A 207 -7.91 -20.78 1.42
N LEU A 208 -6.66 -20.33 1.70
CA LEU A 208 -6.31 -18.93 1.93
C LEU A 208 -6.27 -18.10 0.65
N ILE A 209 -5.69 -18.62 -0.43
CA ILE A 209 -5.54 -17.90 -1.70
C ILE A 209 -6.89 -17.44 -2.28
N PRO A 210 -7.93 -18.26 -2.32
CA PRO A 210 -9.26 -17.83 -2.75
C PRO A 210 -9.81 -16.65 -1.95
N LEU A 211 -9.71 -16.71 -0.63
CA LEU A 211 -10.20 -15.64 0.26
C LEU A 211 -9.40 -14.34 0.06
N PHE A 212 -8.08 -14.42 -0.06
CA PHE A 212 -7.25 -13.25 -0.34
C PHE A 212 -7.53 -12.65 -1.72
N SER A 213 -7.76 -13.46 -2.73
CA SER A 213 -8.15 -13.01 -4.07
C SER A 213 -9.44 -12.17 -4.02
N MET A 214 -10.47 -12.65 -3.32
CA MET A 214 -11.73 -11.93 -3.14
C MET A 214 -11.56 -10.65 -2.29
N MET A 215 -10.80 -10.73 -1.21
CA MET A 215 -10.47 -9.60 -0.35
C MET A 215 -9.76 -8.49 -1.15
N PHE A 216 -8.76 -8.82 -1.97
CA PHE A 216 -8.04 -7.82 -2.78
C PHE A 216 -8.88 -7.22 -3.90
N LEU A 217 -9.91 -7.93 -4.39
CA LEU A 217 -10.90 -7.35 -5.28
C LEU A 217 -11.67 -6.21 -4.58
N PHE A 218 -12.16 -6.44 -3.36
CA PHE A 218 -12.85 -5.40 -2.57
C PHE A 218 -11.92 -4.25 -2.20
N TRP A 219 -10.72 -4.55 -1.74
CA TRP A 219 -9.70 -3.55 -1.43
C TRP A 219 -9.34 -2.68 -2.64
N GLY A 220 -9.20 -3.29 -3.81
CA GLY A 220 -8.91 -2.59 -5.04
C GLY A 220 -10.05 -1.66 -5.49
N LEU A 221 -11.30 -2.11 -5.40
CA LEU A 221 -12.48 -1.28 -5.66
C LEU A 221 -12.52 -0.07 -4.72
N LYS A 222 -12.24 -0.29 -3.44
CA LYS A 222 -12.16 0.80 -2.46
C LYS A 222 -11.14 1.85 -2.88
N ILE A 223 -9.89 1.46 -3.09
CA ILE A 223 -8.78 2.39 -3.35
C ILE A 223 -8.92 3.09 -4.70
N HIS A 224 -9.22 2.34 -5.76
CA HIS A 224 -9.19 2.87 -7.13
C HIS A 224 -10.52 3.43 -7.63
N HIS A 225 -11.61 3.29 -6.86
CA HIS A 225 -12.88 3.87 -7.24
C HIS A 225 -13.43 4.79 -6.14
N TYR A 226 -13.70 4.28 -4.96
CA TYR A 226 -14.35 5.06 -3.90
C TYR A 226 -13.42 6.11 -3.28
N ASP A 227 -12.17 5.77 -2.98
CA ASP A 227 -11.24 6.71 -2.37
C ASP A 227 -10.91 7.89 -3.31
N TYR A 228 -10.94 7.71 -4.64
CA TYR A 228 -10.79 8.80 -5.59
C TYR A 228 -11.91 9.84 -5.47
N ILE A 229 -13.17 9.41 -5.23
CA ILE A 229 -14.29 10.33 -5.04
C ILE A 229 -14.09 11.17 -3.78
N PHE A 230 -13.66 10.56 -2.68
CA PHE A 230 -13.39 11.27 -1.43
C PHE A 230 -12.19 12.21 -1.54
N GLN A 231 -11.15 11.83 -2.26
CA GLN A 231 -9.97 12.66 -2.46
C GLN A 231 -10.27 13.84 -3.35
N LEU A 232 -10.95 13.67 -4.49
CA LEU A 232 -11.36 14.75 -5.39
C LEU A 232 -12.29 15.76 -4.70
N SER A 233 -13.21 15.27 -3.87
CA SER A 233 -14.15 16.13 -3.15
C SER A 233 -13.60 16.73 -1.85
N GLU A 234 -12.30 16.54 -1.55
CA GLU A 234 -11.64 16.93 -0.29
C GLU A 234 -12.32 16.39 0.98
N LYS A 235 -13.16 15.33 0.86
CA LYS A 235 -13.88 14.72 1.99
C LYS A 235 -13.10 13.56 2.62
N THR A 236 -11.80 13.75 2.81
CA THR A 236 -10.89 12.74 3.36
C THR A 236 -11.27 12.29 4.79
N SER A 237 -11.90 13.17 5.56
CA SER A 237 -12.39 12.83 6.90
C SER A 237 -13.47 11.74 6.87
N LEU A 238 -14.35 11.74 5.85
CA LEU A 238 -15.39 10.71 5.74
C LEU A 238 -14.77 9.35 5.41
N SER A 239 -13.82 9.31 4.47
CA SER A 239 -13.06 8.09 4.17
C SER A 239 -12.30 7.57 5.41
N MET A 240 -11.73 8.48 6.23
CA MET A 240 -11.10 8.12 7.50
C MET A 240 -12.08 7.44 8.48
N TYR A 241 -13.29 7.97 8.64
CA TYR A 241 -14.29 7.36 9.54
C TYR A 241 -14.74 5.99 9.04
N ILE A 242 -14.96 5.84 7.72
CA ILE A 242 -15.31 4.55 7.12
C ILE A 242 -14.23 3.51 7.43
N LEU A 243 -12.96 3.89 7.24
CA LEU A 243 -11.84 3.00 7.50
C LEU A 243 -11.63 2.72 8.99
N PHE A 244 -11.90 3.70 9.85
CA PHE A 244 -11.91 3.51 11.31
C PHE A 244 -12.91 2.42 11.71
N PHE A 245 -14.17 2.53 11.26
CA PHE A 245 -15.18 1.52 11.57
C PHE A 245 -14.83 0.15 10.97
N GLY A 246 -14.30 0.11 9.74
CA GLY A 246 -13.85 -1.12 9.12
C GLY A 246 -12.71 -1.80 9.88
N SER A 247 -11.72 -1.03 10.32
CA SER A 247 -10.59 -1.56 11.11
C SER A 247 -11.03 -2.04 12.50
N PHE A 248 -11.99 -1.35 13.11
CA PHE A 248 -12.57 -1.77 14.38
C PHE A 248 -13.36 -3.08 14.27
N ILE A 249 -14.21 -3.21 13.22
CA ILE A 249 -14.93 -4.45 12.91
C ILE A 249 -13.94 -5.59 12.64
N ASN A 250 -12.89 -5.32 11.85
CA ASN A 250 -11.85 -6.30 11.56
C ASN A 250 -11.18 -6.82 12.83
N LEU A 251 -10.82 -5.91 13.74
CA LEU A 251 -10.19 -6.29 15.00
C LEU A 251 -11.11 -7.18 15.85
N LEU A 252 -12.40 -6.82 15.96
CA LEU A 252 -13.38 -7.63 16.67
C LEU A 252 -13.54 -9.01 16.03
N LEU A 253 -13.73 -9.06 14.71
CA LEU A 253 -13.86 -10.32 13.98
C LEU A 253 -12.63 -11.21 14.15
N ASN A 254 -11.42 -10.65 14.08
CA ASN A 254 -10.18 -11.39 14.31
C ASN A 254 -10.13 -12.00 15.71
N ILE A 255 -10.50 -11.25 16.76
CA ILE A 255 -10.53 -11.75 18.14
C ILE A 255 -11.50 -12.94 18.29
N PHE A 256 -12.64 -12.93 17.58
CA PHE A 256 -13.64 -13.99 17.67
C PHE A 256 -13.38 -15.17 16.74
N LEU A 257 -12.86 -14.92 15.53
CA LEU A 257 -12.74 -15.94 14.49
C LEU A 257 -11.39 -16.67 14.52
N ILE A 258 -10.28 -16.00 14.86
CA ILE A 258 -8.95 -16.64 14.86
C ILE A 258 -8.90 -17.82 15.87
N PRO A 259 -9.40 -17.71 17.11
CA PRO A 259 -9.38 -18.84 18.04
C PRO A 259 -10.22 -20.05 17.61
N ARG A 260 -11.18 -19.87 16.67
CA ARG A 260 -12.11 -20.91 16.23
C ARG A 260 -11.78 -21.49 14.86
N LEU A 261 -11.31 -20.67 13.95
CA LEU A 261 -11.09 -20.99 12.54
C LEU A 261 -9.61 -20.80 12.13
N GLU A 262 -8.75 -20.50 13.09
CA GLU A 262 -7.32 -20.31 12.89
C GLU A 262 -7.02 -19.28 11.78
N LEU A 263 -6.15 -19.60 10.81
CA LEU A 263 -5.77 -18.70 9.72
C LEU A 263 -6.95 -18.31 8.82
N LEU A 264 -7.91 -19.22 8.64
CA LEU A 264 -9.13 -18.91 7.89
C LEU A 264 -9.99 -17.86 8.60
N GLY A 265 -9.99 -17.87 9.93
CA GLY A 265 -10.66 -16.85 10.73
C GLY A 265 -10.15 -15.44 10.44
N ALA A 266 -8.83 -15.28 10.33
CA ALA A 266 -8.21 -14.02 9.95
C ALA A 266 -8.56 -13.60 8.51
N ALA A 267 -8.51 -14.54 7.58
CA ALA A 267 -8.83 -14.28 6.17
C ALA A 267 -10.30 -13.88 6.00
N TYR A 268 -11.24 -14.56 6.67
CA TYR A 268 -12.67 -14.19 6.69
C TYR A 268 -12.87 -12.81 7.34
N ALA A 269 -12.26 -12.55 8.48
CA ALA A 269 -12.40 -11.26 9.16
C ALA A 269 -12.00 -10.10 8.24
N THR A 270 -10.88 -10.24 7.55
CA THR A 270 -10.37 -9.19 6.66
C THR A 270 -11.21 -9.05 5.39
N CYS A 271 -11.65 -10.17 4.80
CA CYS A 271 -12.54 -10.17 3.64
C CYS A 271 -13.89 -9.49 3.95
N ILE A 272 -14.53 -9.85 5.06
CA ILE A 272 -15.80 -9.27 5.51
C ILE A 272 -15.63 -7.77 5.80
N SER A 273 -14.52 -7.37 6.43
CA SER A 273 -14.26 -5.98 6.75
C SER A 273 -14.12 -5.12 5.50
N TYR A 274 -13.36 -5.58 4.48
CA TYR A 274 -13.26 -4.87 3.21
C TYR A 274 -14.59 -4.83 2.45
N PHE A 275 -15.40 -5.86 2.54
CA PHE A 275 -16.75 -5.85 1.96
C PHE A 275 -17.66 -4.81 2.65
N ILE A 276 -17.59 -4.68 3.97
CA ILE A 276 -18.43 -3.72 4.73
C ILE A 276 -18.04 -2.26 4.44
N ILE A 277 -16.76 -1.98 4.24
CA ILE A 277 -16.28 -0.60 3.97
C ILE A 277 -16.40 -0.19 2.50
N LEU A 278 -16.86 -1.08 1.63
CA LEU A 278 -17.10 -0.83 0.21
C LEU A 278 -18.45 -0.17 0.00
#